data_7609070ee242cc7945986901e9029b1d
#
_entry.id   7609070ee242cc7945986901e9029b1d
#
_cell.length_a   1.000
_cell.length_b   1.000
_cell.length_c   1.000
_cell.angle_alpha   90.00
_cell.angle_beta   90.00
_cell.angle_gamma   90.00
#
_symmetry.space_group_name_H-M   'P 1'
#
loop_
_entity.id
_entity.type
_entity.pdbx_description
1 polymer ?
#
loop_
_entity_poly.entity_id
_entity_poly.type
_entity_poly.pdbx_seq_one_letter_code
_entity_poly.pdbx_strand_id
1 'polypeptide(L)'
;MRATMWDKPPVTCESCHKDTMSNANIQQHVLHKDKLSCQVCHSLAYKNCANCHTGKDAKGLPFRTLDPSWLDFRIGRNPDKTAEHPYNYVVVRHVPTNADLFKGYGIIFPNPNAVPSWRMTTPHNIQRKTPQNASCDACHGNARIFLTVDAVKPHEREANKNVIVDRVPAKTGR
;
A
#
# COMPACT_ATOMS: atom_id res chain seq x y z
N MET A 1 36.29 -7.48 1.60
CA MET A 1 34.96 -7.65 2.22
C MET A 1 34.11 -8.49 1.29
N ARG A 2 33.40 -9.51 1.78
CA ARG A 2 32.43 -10.23 0.93
C ARG A 2 31.17 -9.38 0.84
N ALA A 3 30.72 -9.06 -0.38
CA ALA A 3 29.45 -8.40 -0.60
C ALA A 3 28.32 -9.25 0.00
N THR A 4 27.48 -8.65 0.84
CA THR A 4 26.30 -9.30 1.40
C THR A 4 25.15 -9.20 0.41
N MET A 5 24.07 -9.97 0.62
CA MET A 5 22.87 -9.86 -0.24
C MET A 5 22.22 -8.45 -0.15
N TRP A 6 22.55 -7.68 0.88
CA TRP A 6 22.07 -6.31 1.10
C TRP A 6 22.83 -5.25 0.29
N ASP A 7 24.01 -5.61 -0.25
CA ASP A 7 24.84 -4.71 -1.06
C ASP A 7 24.43 -4.71 -2.55
N LYS A 8 23.44 -5.52 -2.91
CA LYS A 8 22.90 -5.56 -4.28
C LYS A 8 21.72 -4.61 -4.39
N PRO A 9 21.58 -3.88 -5.52
CA PRO A 9 20.39 -3.08 -5.76
C PRO A 9 19.16 -3.97 -5.74
N PRO A 10 18.03 -3.49 -5.19
CA PRO A 10 16.79 -4.26 -5.16
C PRO A 10 16.33 -4.56 -6.59
N VAL A 11 15.77 -5.76 -6.77
CA VAL A 11 15.17 -6.15 -8.05
C VAL A 11 13.85 -5.39 -8.21
N THR A 12 13.74 -4.58 -9.25
CA THR A 12 12.51 -3.86 -9.61
C THR A 12 11.77 -4.57 -10.74
N CYS A 13 10.52 -4.20 -10.97
CA CYS A 13 9.75 -4.74 -12.09
C CYS A 13 10.45 -4.48 -13.44
N GLU A 14 11.04 -3.29 -13.57
CA GLU A 14 11.76 -2.84 -14.77
C GLU A 14 13.06 -3.63 -14.99
N SER A 15 13.63 -4.26 -13.97
CA SER A 15 14.82 -5.10 -14.11
C SER A 15 14.58 -6.27 -15.10
N CYS A 16 13.35 -6.80 -15.13
CA CYS A 16 12.92 -7.87 -16.03
C CYS A 16 12.03 -7.34 -17.18
N HIS A 17 11.20 -6.33 -16.93
CA HIS A 17 10.24 -5.77 -17.88
C HIS A 17 10.76 -4.48 -18.55
N LYS A 18 12.01 -4.50 -19.03
CA LYS A 18 12.75 -3.32 -19.52
C LYS A 18 12.00 -2.54 -20.62
N ASP A 19 11.42 -3.24 -21.58
CA ASP A 19 10.78 -2.62 -22.74
C ASP A 19 9.28 -2.33 -22.54
N THR A 20 8.70 -2.82 -21.44
CA THR A 20 7.25 -2.73 -21.23
C THR A 20 6.83 -1.29 -20.96
N MET A 21 7.63 -0.55 -20.19
CA MET A 21 7.34 0.85 -19.82
C MET A 21 7.57 1.83 -20.97
N SER A 22 8.43 1.48 -21.92
CA SER A 22 8.71 2.27 -23.12
C SER A 22 7.83 1.90 -24.31
N ASN A 23 7.00 0.86 -24.18
CA ASN A 23 6.12 0.42 -25.26
C ASN A 23 4.99 1.42 -25.53
N ALA A 24 5.13 2.20 -26.59
CA ALA A 24 4.16 3.22 -27.01
C ALA A 24 2.75 2.67 -27.32
N ASN A 25 2.62 1.36 -27.57
CA ASN A 25 1.32 0.72 -27.83
C ASN A 25 0.49 0.50 -26.56
N ILE A 26 1.09 0.68 -25.36
CA ILE A 26 0.38 0.57 -24.08
C ILE A 26 0.14 1.99 -23.56
N GLN A 27 -0.97 2.57 -23.96
CA GLN A 27 -1.33 3.95 -23.63
C GLN A 27 -1.27 4.23 -22.13
N GLN A 28 -1.71 3.29 -21.30
CA GLN A 28 -1.71 3.44 -19.84
C GLN A 28 -0.27 3.61 -19.30
N HIS A 29 0.70 2.87 -19.83
CA HIS A 29 2.10 3.03 -19.42
C HIS A 29 2.64 4.39 -19.85
N VAL A 30 2.39 4.81 -21.09
CA VAL A 30 2.84 6.12 -21.58
C VAL A 30 2.33 7.27 -20.70
N LEU A 31 1.07 7.22 -20.26
CA LEU A 31 0.44 8.28 -19.50
C LEU A 31 0.80 8.28 -18.00
N HIS A 32 1.16 7.12 -17.44
CA HIS A 32 1.24 6.95 -15.99
C HIS A 32 2.61 6.49 -15.45
N LYS A 33 3.56 6.10 -16.32
CA LYS A 33 4.84 5.47 -15.95
C LYS A 33 5.59 6.15 -14.80
N ASP A 34 5.62 7.47 -14.79
CA ASP A 34 6.37 8.25 -13.81
C ASP A 34 5.52 8.70 -12.61
N LYS A 35 4.24 8.31 -12.59
CA LYS A 35 3.26 8.74 -11.58
C LYS A 35 2.82 7.64 -10.64
N LEU A 36 2.64 6.43 -11.18
CA LEU A 36 2.04 5.31 -10.47
C LEU A 36 3.04 4.16 -10.34
N SER A 37 3.14 3.56 -9.15
CA SER A 37 3.88 2.29 -9.04
C SER A 37 3.15 1.18 -9.80
N CYS A 38 3.91 0.19 -10.27
CA CYS A 38 3.37 -0.93 -11.05
C CYS A 38 2.23 -1.66 -10.30
N GLN A 39 2.35 -1.79 -8.99
CA GLN A 39 1.35 -2.44 -8.14
C GLN A 39 -0.01 -1.72 -8.14
N VAL A 40 -0.05 -0.41 -8.37
CA VAL A 40 -1.32 0.34 -8.45
C VAL A 40 -2.23 -0.23 -9.52
N CYS A 41 -1.68 -0.61 -10.67
CA CYS A 41 -2.43 -1.18 -11.79
C CYS A 41 -2.44 -2.72 -11.79
N HIS A 42 -1.38 -3.35 -11.30
CA HIS A 42 -1.12 -4.77 -11.50
C HIS A 42 -1.26 -5.65 -10.26
N SER A 43 -1.61 -5.10 -9.10
CA SER A 43 -1.84 -5.92 -7.91
C SER A 43 -3.32 -6.11 -7.59
N LEU A 44 -3.64 -7.24 -6.95
CA LEU A 44 -4.96 -7.54 -6.41
C LEU A 44 -4.89 -7.63 -4.89
N ALA A 45 -6.01 -7.29 -4.23
CA ALA A 45 -6.18 -7.56 -2.83
C ALA A 45 -6.14 -9.08 -2.56
N TYR A 46 -5.54 -9.47 -1.47
CA TYR A 46 -5.45 -10.86 -1.02
C TYR A 46 -5.43 -10.92 0.50
N LYS A 47 -5.60 -12.12 1.06
CA LYS A 47 -5.36 -12.31 2.48
C LYS A 47 -3.91 -11.96 2.78
N ASN A 48 -3.67 -10.88 3.51
CA ASN A 48 -2.33 -10.32 3.71
C ASN A 48 -1.86 -10.38 5.17
N CYS A 49 -2.71 -10.89 6.06
CA CYS A 49 -2.43 -10.96 7.48
C CYS A 49 -3.29 -12.06 8.12
N ALA A 50 -2.77 -12.70 9.14
CA ALA A 50 -3.48 -13.64 10.00
C ALA A 50 -3.80 -13.00 11.38
N ASN A 51 -4.17 -11.70 11.36
CA ASN A 51 -4.44 -10.90 12.53
C ASN A 51 -3.18 -10.51 13.33
N CYS A 52 -3.35 -9.75 14.41
CA CYS A 52 -2.23 -9.25 15.21
C CYS A 52 -1.59 -10.39 16.02
N HIS A 53 -0.26 -10.43 15.99
CA HIS A 53 0.55 -11.44 16.71
C HIS A 53 1.24 -10.86 17.95
N THR A 54 0.71 -9.77 18.49
CA THR A 54 1.27 -9.07 19.65
C THR A 54 0.68 -9.51 20.99
N GLY A 55 -0.26 -10.48 20.96
CA GLY A 55 -0.88 -11.03 22.17
C GLY A 55 -0.01 -12.04 22.87
N LYS A 56 -0.34 -12.26 24.15
CA LYS A 56 0.15 -13.39 24.96
C LYS A 56 -1.04 -14.14 25.55
N ASP A 57 -0.91 -15.46 25.69
CA ASP A 57 -1.90 -16.32 26.35
C ASP A 57 -1.87 -16.12 27.88
N ALA A 58 -2.74 -16.85 28.57
CA ALA A 58 -2.81 -16.83 30.04
C ALA A 58 -1.52 -17.29 30.73
N LYS A 59 -0.64 -18.01 30.04
CA LYS A 59 0.67 -18.46 30.53
C LYS A 59 1.80 -17.49 30.16
N GLY A 60 1.47 -16.36 29.53
CA GLY A 60 2.44 -15.35 29.09
C GLY A 60 3.21 -15.72 27.81
N LEU A 61 2.82 -16.80 27.11
CA LEU A 61 3.46 -17.19 25.87
C LEU A 61 2.92 -16.38 24.69
N PRO A 62 3.79 -15.87 23.79
CA PRO A 62 3.36 -15.23 22.56
C PRO A 62 2.52 -16.18 21.71
N PHE A 63 1.42 -15.69 21.15
CA PHE A 63 0.60 -16.47 20.23
C PHE A 63 0.35 -15.71 18.93
N ARG A 64 0.03 -16.47 17.88
CA ARG A 64 -0.45 -15.94 16.60
C ARG A 64 -1.82 -16.53 16.32
N THR A 65 -2.76 -15.67 15.99
CA THR A 65 -4.06 -16.16 15.53
C THR A 65 -3.94 -16.63 14.09
N LEU A 66 -4.76 -17.64 13.74
CA LEU A 66 -4.91 -18.11 12.37
C LEU A 66 -6.15 -17.51 11.69
N ASP A 67 -6.85 -16.63 12.38
CA ASP A 67 -8.04 -15.97 11.85
C ASP A 67 -7.67 -15.12 10.63
N PRO A 68 -8.40 -15.26 9.51
CA PRO A 68 -8.14 -14.44 8.34
C PRO A 68 -8.39 -12.97 8.67
N SER A 69 -7.42 -12.14 8.38
CA SER A 69 -7.54 -10.70 8.44
C SER A 69 -7.27 -10.11 7.06
N TRP A 70 -8.19 -9.29 6.58
CA TRP A 70 -8.07 -8.56 5.33
C TRP A 70 -7.77 -7.11 5.66
N LEU A 71 -6.56 -6.68 5.36
CA LEU A 71 -6.23 -5.26 5.45
C LEU A 71 -6.73 -4.56 4.17
N ASP A 72 -7.30 -3.39 4.35
CA ASP A 72 -7.78 -2.59 3.22
C ASP A 72 -6.60 -2.05 2.41
N PHE A 73 -6.69 -2.15 1.09
CA PHE A 73 -5.72 -1.62 0.14
C PHE A 73 -6.34 -0.46 -0.63
N ARG A 74 -5.61 0.64 -0.72
CA ARG A 74 -6.02 1.85 -1.44
C ARG A 74 -4.85 2.41 -2.26
N ILE A 75 -5.17 3.26 -3.21
CA ILE A 75 -4.19 4.09 -3.88
C ILE A 75 -4.02 5.35 -3.05
N GLY A 76 -2.82 5.57 -2.53
CA GLY A 76 -2.45 6.74 -1.74
C GLY A 76 -1.30 7.52 -2.36
N ARG A 77 -1.05 8.72 -1.86
CA ARG A 77 0.18 9.44 -2.18
C ARG A 77 1.38 8.72 -1.58
N ASN A 78 2.52 8.83 -2.23
CA ASN A 78 3.77 8.33 -1.67
C ASN A 78 4.40 9.43 -0.79
N PRO A 79 4.42 9.27 0.54
CA PRO A 79 4.95 10.29 1.44
C PRO A 79 6.48 10.34 1.43
N ASP A 80 7.12 9.19 1.14
CA ASP A 80 8.55 8.97 1.26
C ASP A 80 9.14 8.51 -0.07
N LYS A 81 9.24 9.46 -1.03
CA LYS A 81 9.85 9.17 -2.32
C LYS A 81 11.33 8.89 -2.16
N THR A 82 11.77 7.78 -2.73
CA THR A 82 13.18 7.38 -2.80
C THR A 82 13.55 7.08 -4.25
N ALA A 83 14.83 6.87 -4.52
CA ALA A 83 15.27 6.41 -5.83
C ALA A 83 14.65 5.07 -6.23
N GLU A 84 14.33 4.21 -5.26
CA GLU A 84 13.69 2.90 -5.46
C GLU A 84 12.16 3.01 -5.63
N HIS A 85 11.57 4.05 -5.04
CA HIS A 85 10.12 4.31 -5.07
C HIS A 85 9.83 5.76 -5.47
N PRO A 86 10.14 6.15 -6.73
CA PRO A 86 10.07 7.56 -7.17
C PRO A 86 8.64 8.03 -7.45
N TYR A 87 7.68 7.12 -7.48
CA TYR A 87 6.31 7.37 -7.92
C TYR A 87 5.55 8.32 -7.01
N ASN A 88 4.60 9.07 -7.59
CA ASN A 88 3.73 9.97 -6.84
C ASN A 88 2.66 9.22 -6.05
N TYR A 89 2.17 8.10 -6.62
CA TYR A 89 1.10 7.29 -6.04
C TYR A 89 1.53 5.83 -5.94
N VAL A 90 1.19 5.22 -4.83
CA VAL A 90 1.54 3.85 -4.48
C VAL A 90 0.33 3.13 -3.90
N VAL A 91 0.41 1.81 -3.78
CA VAL A 91 -0.57 1.08 -2.97
C VAL A 91 -0.23 1.29 -1.50
N VAL A 92 -1.22 1.68 -0.73
CA VAL A 92 -1.15 1.77 0.73
C VAL A 92 -2.12 0.79 1.36
N ARG A 93 -1.77 0.28 2.52
CA ARG A 93 -2.64 -0.61 3.32
C ARG A 93 -2.89 -0.03 4.69
N HIS A 94 -4.08 -0.30 5.23
CA HIS A 94 -4.43 0.06 6.60
C HIS A 94 -3.80 -0.95 7.58
N VAL A 95 -3.02 -0.46 8.52
CA VAL A 95 -2.45 -1.21 9.64
C VAL A 95 -2.87 -0.48 10.92
N PRO A 96 -4.02 -0.84 11.52
CA PRO A 96 -4.55 -0.12 12.67
C PRO A 96 -3.58 -0.20 13.84
N THR A 97 -3.46 0.91 14.56
CA THR A 97 -2.67 1.02 15.79
C THR A 97 -3.62 1.35 16.93
N ASN A 98 -3.44 0.72 18.09
CA ASN A 98 -4.17 1.08 19.31
C ASN A 98 -3.23 1.13 20.51
N ALA A 99 -3.68 1.75 21.61
CA ALA A 99 -2.87 1.93 22.81
C ALA A 99 -2.41 0.59 23.43
N ASP A 100 -3.26 -0.43 23.36
CA ASP A 100 -3.06 -1.71 24.02
C ASP A 100 -2.35 -2.76 23.15
N LEU A 101 -1.86 -2.38 21.95
CA LEU A 101 -1.29 -3.31 20.97
C LEU A 101 -0.19 -4.20 21.56
N PHE A 102 0.64 -3.67 22.44
CA PHE A 102 1.73 -4.38 23.11
C PHE A 102 1.55 -4.47 24.64
N LYS A 103 0.33 -4.34 25.16
CA LYS A 103 0.02 -4.39 26.58
C LYS A 103 0.52 -5.68 27.25
N GLY A 104 0.41 -6.83 26.57
CA GLY A 104 0.93 -8.11 27.06
C GLY A 104 2.46 -8.12 27.28
N TYR A 105 3.18 -7.14 26.77
CA TYR A 105 4.62 -6.92 26.95
C TYR A 105 4.95 -5.75 27.88
N GLY A 106 3.94 -5.23 28.60
CA GLY A 106 4.10 -4.09 29.48
C GLY A 106 4.27 -2.74 28.76
N ILE A 107 4.01 -2.70 27.46
CA ILE A 107 4.18 -1.48 26.64
C ILE A 107 2.78 -0.96 26.28
N ILE A 108 2.54 0.32 26.58
CA ILE A 108 1.34 1.04 26.19
C ILE A 108 1.76 2.24 25.34
N PHE A 109 1.14 2.41 24.17
CA PHE A 109 1.36 3.58 23.34
C PHE A 109 0.57 4.77 23.88
N PRO A 110 1.22 5.83 24.35
CA PRO A 110 0.51 6.97 24.94
C PRO A 110 -0.29 7.76 23.89
N ASN A 111 0.11 7.72 22.63
CA ASN A 111 -0.54 8.45 21.55
C ASN A 111 -0.60 7.62 20.25
N PRO A 112 -1.43 6.56 20.18
CA PRO A 112 -1.48 5.68 19.02
C PRO A 112 -1.97 6.40 17.75
N ASN A 113 -2.79 7.45 17.89
CA ASN A 113 -3.34 8.22 16.78
C ASN A 113 -2.30 9.13 16.09
N ALA A 114 -1.15 9.37 16.73
CA ALA A 114 -0.05 10.11 16.09
C ALA A 114 0.76 9.25 15.10
N VAL A 115 0.56 7.94 15.11
CA VAL A 115 1.26 7.00 14.24
C VAL A 115 0.44 6.80 12.95
N PRO A 116 1.03 7.02 11.76
CA PRO A 116 0.32 6.74 10.51
C PRO A 116 -0.13 5.28 10.44
N SER A 117 -1.44 5.07 10.25
CA SER A 117 -2.05 3.75 10.11
C SER A 117 -2.13 3.28 8.66
N TRP A 118 -2.00 4.19 7.70
CA TRP A 118 -1.91 3.87 6.28
C TRP A 118 -0.47 3.94 5.80
N ARG A 119 0.06 2.84 5.30
CA ARG A 119 1.47 2.70 4.93
C ARG A 119 1.62 2.11 3.55
N MET A 120 2.64 2.57 2.83
CA MET A 120 3.01 1.96 1.55
C MET A 120 3.18 0.45 1.71
N THR A 121 2.73 -0.27 0.71
CA THR A 121 2.86 -1.72 0.64
C THR A 121 3.14 -2.16 -0.79
N THR A 122 3.81 -3.29 -0.92
CA THR A 122 4.12 -3.94 -2.20
C THR A 122 3.38 -5.28 -2.28
N PRO A 123 2.08 -5.28 -2.68
CA PRO A 123 1.33 -6.52 -2.79
C PRO A 123 1.99 -7.48 -3.79
N HIS A 124 2.02 -8.78 -3.44
CA HIS A 124 2.68 -9.81 -4.23
C HIS A 124 1.73 -10.56 -5.18
N ASN A 125 0.41 -10.33 -5.07
CA ASN A 125 -0.57 -10.89 -6.00
C ASN A 125 -0.60 -10.05 -7.28
N ILE A 126 0.37 -10.25 -8.14
CA ILE A 126 0.58 -9.48 -9.36
C ILE A 126 -0.12 -10.17 -10.54
N GLN A 127 -0.93 -9.41 -11.26
CA GLN A 127 -1.70 -9.86 -12.41
C GLN A 127 -1.53 -8.88 -13.58
N ARG A 128 -1.45 -9.42 -14.80
CA ARG A 128 -1.42 -8.61 -16.00
C ARG A 128 -2.72 -7.80 -16.17
N LYS A 129 -3.87 -8.44 -15.90
CA LYS A 129 -5.20 -7.85 -15.97
C LYS A 129 -5.80 -7.81 -14.57
N THR A 130 -6.26 -6.65 -14.16
CA THR A 130 -6.90 -6.41 -12.87
C THR A 130 -8.17 -5.57 -13.07
N PRO A 131 -9.10 -5.54 -12.14
CA PRO A 131 -10.28 -4.68 -12.25
C PRO A 131 -9.94 -3.21 -12.50
N GLN A 132 -8.89 -2.68 -11.84
CA GLN A 132 -8.51 -1.27 -11.95
C GLN A 132 -7.80 -0.89 -13.24
N ASN A 133 -7.29 -1.85 -14.02
CA ASN A 133 -6.67 -1.58 -15.32
C ASN A 133 -7.52 -2.05 -16.52
N ALA A 134 -8.77 -2.47 -16.26
CA ALA A 134 -9.68 -2.97 -17.30
C ALA A 134 -10.11 -1.86 -18.28
N SER A 135 -10.23 -0.62 -17.81
CA SER A 135 -10.53 0.58 -18.61
C SER A 135 -10.01 1.82 -17.91
N CYS A 136 -9.99 2.97 -18.59
CA CYS A 136 -9.64 4.23 -17.94
C CYS A 136 -10.59 4.54 -16.77
N ASP A 137 -11.89 4.36 -16.97
CA ASP A 137 -12.91 4.67 -15.98
C ASP A 137 -13.07 3.60 -14.87
N ALA A 138 -12.38 2.48 -14.97
CA ALA A 138 -12.25 1.53 -13.86
C ALA A 138 -11.45 2.15 -12.70
N CYS A 139 -10.52 3.05 -13.02
CA CYS A 139 -9.75 3.81 -12.05
C CYS A 139 -10.27 5.26 -11.93
N HIS A 140 -10.38 5.97 -13.05
CA HIS A 140 -10.84 7.37 -13.08
C HIS A 140 -12.31 7.48 -12.64
N GLY A 141 -12.60 8.41 -11.73
CA GLY A 141 -13.91 8.58 -11.11
C GLY A 141 -14.29 7.52 -10.06
N ASN A 142 -13.43 6.56 -9.80
CA ASN A 142 -13.69 5.49 -8.83
C ASN A 142 -13.07 5.81 -7.47
N ALA A 143 -13.77 6.59 -6.65
CA ALA A 143 -13.29 6.98 -5.32
C ALA A 143 -13.01 5.79 -4.38
N ARG A 144 -13.60 4.62 -4.63
CA ARG A 144 -13.47 3.45 -3.74
C ARG A 144 -12.07 2.88 -3.69
N ILE A 145 -11.27 3.06 -4.76
CA ILE A 145 -9.91 2.53 -4.82
C ILE A 145 -8.87 3.53 -4.33
N PHE A 146 -9.25 4.78 -4.05
CA PHE A 146 -8.35 5.82 -3.55
C PHE A 146 -8.49 6.02 -2.05
N LEU A 147 -7.40 6.38 -1.41
CA LEU A 147 -7.40 6.80 -0.01
C LEU A 147 -7.79 8.29 0.05
N THR A 148 -9.09 8.54 0.03
CA THR A 148 -9.65 9.88 0.23
C THR A 148 -9.77 10.21 1.72
N VAL A 149 -9.96 11.47 2.06
CA VAL A 149 -10.17 11.91 3.45
C VAL A 149 -11.36 11.20 4.12
N ASP A 150 -12.40 10.88 3.33
CA ASP A 150 -13.60 10.20 3.84
C ASP A 150 -13.36 8.70 4.08
N ALA A 151 -12.35 8.11 3.44
CA ALA A 151 -11.96 6.74 3.66
C ALA A 151 -11.10 6.55 4.92
N VAL A 152 -10.61 7.64 5.51
CA VAL A 152 -9.77 7.63 6.71
C VAL A 152 -10.60 8.00 7.94
N LYS A 153 -10.50 7.20 9.00
CA LYS A 153 -11.20 7.47 10.26
C LYS A 153 -10.82 8.86 10.79
N PRO A 154 -11.76 9.62 11.35
CA PRO A 154 -11.51 11.00 11.79
C PRO A 154 -10.27 11.17 12.68
N HIS A 155 -10.07 10.28 13.64
CA HIS A 155 -8.93 10.33 14.57
C HIS A 155 -7.59 9.92 13.94
N GLU A 156 -7.60 9.29 12.75
CA GLU A 156 -6.38 8.90 12.02
C GLU A 156 -5.97 9.94 10.97
N ARG A 157 -6.83 10.92 10.64
CA ARG A 157 -6.65 11.82 9.47
C ARG A 157 -5.36 12.62 9.55
N GLU A 158 -5.06 13.21 10.71
CA GLU A 158 -3.87 14.06 10.86
C GLU A 158 -2.57 13.26 10.64
N ALA A 159 -2.47 12.08 11.24
CA ALA A 159 -1.30 11.22 11.08
C ALA A 159 -1.13 10.71 9.63
N ASN A 160 -2.23 10.61 8.88
CA ASN A 160 -2.23 10.08 7.51
C ASN A 160 -2.33 11.16 6.42
N LYS A 161 -2.29 12.44 6.76
CA LYS A 161 -2.49 13.54 5.80
C LYS A 161 -1.56 13.49 4.57
N ASN A 162 -0.36 12.95 4.73
CA ASN A 162 0.63 12.88 3.65
C ASN A 162 0.36 11.74 2.65
N VAL A 163 -0.47 10.75 3.00
CA VAL A 163 -0.83 9.62 2.13
C VAL A 163 -2.24 9.76 1.54
N ILE A 164 -3.09 10.63 2.09
CA ILE A 164 -4.42 10.92 1.55
C ILE A 164 -4.27 11.61 0.20
N VAL A 165 -5.02 11.14 -0.82
CA VAL A 165 -5.01 11.77 -2.14
C VAL A 165 -5.78 13.10 -2.12
N ASP A 166 -5.26 14.11 -2.81
CA ASP A 166 -5.91 15.43 -2.86
C ASP A 166 -7.22 15.38 -3.65
N ARG A 167 -7.25 14.54 -4.69
CA ARG A 167 -8.42 14.37 -5.56
C ARG A 167 -8.42 13.00 -6.25
N VAL A 168 -9.59 12.51 -6.53
CA VAL A 168 -9.79 11.37 -7.45
C VAL A 168 -9.76 11.91 -8.88
N PRO A 169 -9.02 11.30 -9.82
CA PRO A 169 -9.03 11.75 -11.20
C PRO A 169 -10.44 11.62 -11.81
N ALA A 170 -10.84 12.60 -12.59
CA ALA A 170 -12.18 12.62 -13.22
C ALA A 170 -12.32 11.45 -14.22
N LYS A 171 -13.57 11.01 -14.44
CA LYS A 171 -13.89 10.05 -15.52
C LYS A 171 -13.43 10.60 -16.86
N THR A 172 -12.97 9.69 -17.71
CA THR A 172 -12.49 10.02 -19.07
C THR A 172 -13.56 9.80 -20.14
N GLY A 173 -14.61 9.02 -19.82
CA GLY A 173 -15.63 8.60 -20.79
C GLY A 173 -15.13 7.51 -21.76
N ARG A 174 -14.04 6.78 -21.40
CA ARG A 174 -13.39 5.78 -22.26
C ARG A 174 -13.25 4.43 -21.56
#